data_b36d9d30f5dcc3b4bb1402bdb74da32c
#
_entry.id   b36d9d30f5dcc3b4bb1402bdb74da32c
#
_cell.length_a   1.000
_cell.length_b   1.000
_cell.length_c   1.000
_cell.angle_alpha   90.00
_cell.angle_beta   90.00
_cell.angle_gamma   90.00
#
_symmetry.space_group_name_H-M   'P 1'
#
loop_
_entity.id
_entity.type
_entity.pdbx_description
1 polymer ?
#
loop_
_entity_poly.entity_id
_entity_poly.type
_entity_poly.pdbx_seq_one_letter_code
_entity_poly.pdbx_strand_id
1 'polypeptide(L)'
;MSKALTAVMFAVIATIRIVPTSVNAVAPPTAIGSSSRDRFDVGMLRVDHYGSLGHTPIIFIPALFCGSWQWQREIAALSDKYDIYALTLPGFDGRPRDTGSDLMDRAASDISELIRTRNIDHPIIVGHSLGGTLAVLFAENHPHEARSIIAVEGGYPIASTLAAREQRVNASTAPYVGLDSSAFGTALRTNMLQYVITSKTDIDSMERLAARSDPAAVVQWMRAALVLDLTTRLQNVRVPLTEIVPFDSTIDPYQGFASEAAKHAAYLTWLTHVQNSSVIMIDHSRHFVMLDQPAAFDRILFARIERATTLY
;
A
#
# COMPACT_ATOMS: atom_id res chain seq x y z
N MET A 1 22.35 -12.15 -34.26
CA MET A 1 22.56 -10.94 -33.48
C MET A 1 21.20 -10.49 -32.98
N SER A 2 20.88 -10.89 -31.77
CA SER A 2 19.54 -10.82 -31.15
C SER A 2 19.33 -9.43 -30.54
N LYS A 3 18.28 -8.73 -30.96
CA LYS A 3 17.74 -7.57 -30.24
C LYS A 3 16.72 -8.10 -29.25
N ALA A 4 17.18 -8.42 -28.05
CA ALA A 4 16.32 -8.82 -26.96
C ALA A 4 15.88 -7.61 -26.14
N LEU A 5 14.61 -7.38 -26.14
CA LEU A 5 13.70 -7.02 -25.06
C LEU A 5 14.18 -5.99 -24.04
N THR A 6 13.90 -4.75 -24.34
CA THR A 6 13.61 -3.75 -23.32
C THR A 6 12.09 -3.68 -23.20
N ALA A 7 11.50 -4.55 -22.39
CA ALA A 7 10.12 -4.40 -21.94
C ALA A 7 10.13 -3.48 -20.72
N VAL A 8 10.16 -2.20 -21.01
CA VAL A 8 9.87 -1.14 -20.06
C VAL A 8 8.39 -1.23 -19.74
N MET A 9 8.03 -1.35 -18.48
CA MET A 9 6.72 -1.00 -17.95
C MET A 9 6.40 0.43 -18.44
N PHE A 10 5.37 0.60 -19.27
CA PHE A 10 4.95 1.84 -19.94
C PHE A 10 5.49 2.06 -21.37
N ALA A 11 4.79 1.49 -22.34
CA ALA A 11 4.42 2.12 -23.61
C ALA A 11 3.74 1.12 -24.54
N VAL A 12 2.46 1.26 -24.74
CA VAL A 12 1.82 1.07 -26.05
C VAL A 12 0.61 1.98 -26.12
N ILE A 13 0.65 2.98 -27.00
CA ILE A 13 -0.51 3.76 -27.41
C ILE A 13 -1.27 2.91 -28.45
N ALA A 14 -2.40 2.35 -28.04
CA ALA A 14 -3.40 1.80 -28.98
C ALA A 14 -4.69 2.60 -28.80
N THR A 15 -5.08 3.33 -29.82
CA THR A 15 -6.36 4.05 -29.91
C THR A 15 -7.50 3.05 -29.99
N ILE A 16 -8.22 2.84 -28.89
CA ILE A 16 -9.49 2.12 -28.85
C ILE A 16 -10.61 3.14 -28.58
N ARG A 17 -11.56 3.19 -29.50
CA ARG A 17 -12.80 3.95 -29.31
C ARG A 17 -13.67 3.24 -28.28
N ILE A 18 -13.94 3.94 -27.16
CA ILE A 18 -14.83 3.48 -26.09
C ILE A 18 -16.20 4.10 -26.30
N VAL A 19 -17.22 3.26 -26.34
CA VAL A 19 -18.62 3.65 -26.27
C VAL A 19 -18.97 3.86 -24.78
N PRO A 20 -19.54 5.00 -24.37
CA PRO A 20 -19.81 5.23 -22.96
C PRO A 20 -21.10 4.51 -22.54
N THR A 21 -20.98 3.54 -21.63
CA THR A 21 -22.10 3.12 -20.78
C THR A 21 -22.13 4.01 -19.54
N SER A 22 -23.22 4.73 -19.36
CA SER A 22 -23.45 5.62 -18.22
C SER A 22 -23.60 4.79 -16.94
N VAL A 23 -22.57 4.78 -16.11
CA VAL A 23 -22.67 4.37 -14.70
C VAL A 23 -22.90 5.62 -13.87
N ASN A 24 -23.99 5.64 -13.11
CA ASN A 24 -24.33 6.72 -12.20
C ASN A 24 -23.17 6.97 -11.23
N ALA A 25 -22.55 8.13 -11.33
CA ALA A 25 -21.54 8.60 -10.41
C ALA A 25 -22.16 8.74 -9.01
N VAL A 26 -21.75 7.88 -8.10
CA VAL A 26 -21.94 8.13 -6.66
C VAL A 26 -21.06 9.33 -6.32
N ALA A 27 -21.71 10.39 -5.82
CA ALA A 27 -20.99 11.59 -5.38
C ALA A 27 -19.90 11.20 -4.36
N PRO A 28 -18.71 11.82 -4.41
CA PRO A 28 -17.68 11.57 -3.40
C PRO A 28 -18.29 11.90 -2.03
N PRO A 29 -18.04 11.05 -1.01
CA PRO A 29 -18.54 11.34 0.33
C PRO A 29 -18.02 12.72 0.72
N THR A 30 -18.94 13.64 0.98
CA THR A 30 -18.65 14.89 1.67
C THR A 30 -17.90 14.51 2.94
N ALA A 31 -16.69 15.04 3.09
CA ALA A 31 -15.82 14.76 4.22
C ALA A 31 -16.54 15.06 5.55
N ILE A 32 -17.21 14.07 6.10
CA ILE A 32 -17.51 14.00 7.53
C ILE A 32 -16.25 13.35 8.11
N GLY A 33 -15.16 14.14 8.16
CA GLY A 33 -13.93 13.68 8.74
C GLY A 33 -14.13 13.50 10.24
N SER A 34 -14.02 12.27 10.74
CA SER A 34 -13.71 12.08 12.14
C SER A 34 -12.40 12.82 12.38
N SER A 35 -12.43 13.88 13.21
CA SER A 35 -11.21 14.58 13.61
C SER A 35 -10.34 13.61 14.40
N SER A 36 -9.03 13.57 14.14
CA SER A 36 -8.11 12.80 14.97
C SER A 36 -8.22 13.31 16.41
N ARG A 37 -8.24 12.39 17.38
CA ARG A 37 -8.19 12.71 18.82
C ARG A 37 -6.84 13.32 19.19
N ASP A 38 -5.79 12.80 18.59
CA ASP A 38 -4.41 13.16 18.88
C ASP A 38 -3.54 12.96 17.62
N ARG A 39 -2.50 13.77 17.52
CA ARG A 39 -1.44 13.63 16.50
C ARG A 39 -0.09 13.76 17.20
N PHE A 40 0.78 12.78 16.96
CA PHE A 40 2.11 12.73 17.56
C PHE A 40 3.10 12.04 16.62
N ASP A 41 4.40 12.15 16.95
CA ASP A 41 5.45 11.45 16.23
C ASP A 41 6.05 10.34 17.11
N VAL A 42 6.43 9.20 16.50
CA VAL A 42 7.22 8.12 17.10
C VAL A 42 8.34 7.79 16.13
N GLY A 43 9.58 7.99 16.52
CA GLY A 43 10.70 7.87 15.60
C GLY A 43 10.49 8.74 14.36
N MET A 44 10.54 8.11 13.19
CA MET A 44 10.27 8.80 11.93
C MET A 44 8.77 8.86 11.55
N LEU A 45 7.89 8.15 12.26
CA LEU A 45 6.47 8.03 11.92
C LEU A 45 5.66 9.17 12.51
N ARG A 46 4.76 9.76 11.72
CA ARG A 46 3.64 10.55 12.24
C ARG A 46 2.44 9.65 12.40
N VAL A 47 1.74 9.81 13.52
CA VAL A 47 0.57 9.02 13.88
C VAL A 47 -0.61 9.95 14.08
N ASP A 48 -1.69 9.73 13.34
CA ASP A 48 -3.01 10.29 13.61
C ASP A 48 -3.83 9.23 14.34
N HIS A 49 -4.27 9.54 15.57
CA HIS A 49 -5.02 8.62 16.42
C HIS A 49 -6.51 8.92 16.38
N TYR A 50 -7.34 7.88 16.17
CA TYR A 50 -8.79 7.95 16.10
C TYR A 50 -9.44 6.87 16.95
N GLY A 51 -10.73 7.01 17.25
CA GLY A 51 -11.48 6.01 17.99
C GLY A 51 -11.27 6.09 19.51
N SER A 52 -11.37 4.98 20.21
CA SER A 52 -11.35 4.94 21.68
C SER A 52 -10.36 3.93 22.22
N LEU A 53 -9.57 4.36 23.18
CA LEU A 53 -8.64 3.49 23.93
C LEU A 53 -9.39 2.30 24.55
N GLY A 54 -8.75 1.13 24.51
CA GLY A 54 -9.31 -0.12 25.05
C GLY A 54 -10.15 -0.93 24.06
N HIS A 55 -10.42 -0.38 22.87
CA HIS A 55 -10.93 -1.16 21.75
C HIS A 55 -9.81 -1.92 21.04
N THR A 56 -10.15 -2.91 20.21
CA THR A 56 -9.16 -3.62 19.39
C THR A 56 -8.37 -2.63 18.53
N PRO A 57 -7.03 -2.59 18.64
CA PRO A 57 -6.23 -1.61 17.92
C PRO A 57 -5.99 -2.01 16.47
N ILE A 58 -6.00 -0.99 15.59
CA ILE A 58 -5.66 -1.10 14.18
C ILE A 58 -4.57 -0.09 13.85
N ILE A 59 -3.50 -0.52 13.18
CA ILE A 59 -2.50 0.36 12.60
C ILE A 59 -2.68 0.37 11.09
N PHE A 60 -2.97 1.54 10.51
CA PHE A 60 -3.05 1.74 9.05
C PHE A 60 -1.75 2.34 8.51
N ILE A 61 -1.15 1.68 7.51
CA ILE A 61 0.08 2.12 6.85
C ILE A 61 -0.24 2.46 5.39
N PRO A 62 -0.02 3.72 4.94
CA PRO A 62 -0.38 4.14 3.59
C PRO A 62 0.61 3.67 2.54
N ALA A 63 0.20 3.80 1.28
CA ALA A 63 1.05 3.58 0.11
C ALA A 63 2.11 4.69 -0.05
N LEU A 64 3.00 4.49 -1.03
CA LEU A 64 3.96 5.48 -1.48
C LEU A 64 3.26 6.82 -1.76
N PHE A 65 3.89 7.94 -1.42
CA PHE A 65 3.38 9.33 -1.54
C PHE A 65 2.02 9.61 -0.87
N CYS A 66 1.46 8.68 -0.13
CA CYS A 66 0.22 8.86 0.62
C CYS A 66 0.49 9.19 2.10
N GLY A 67 -0.45 9.91 2.70
CA GLY A 67 -0.51 10.11 4.15
C GLY A 67 -1.66 9.31 4.77
N SER A 68 -1.92 9.54 6.06
CA SER A 68 -3.05 8.93 6.80
C SER A 68 -4.41 9.15 6.12
N TRP A 69 -4.53 10.22 5.32
CA TRP A 69 -5.73 10.56 4.55
C TRP A 69 -6.15 9.45 3.56
N GLN A 70 -5.24 8.56 3.15
CA GLN A 70 -5.59 7.44 2.28
C GLN A 70 -6.69 6.55 2.88
N TRP A 71 -6.70 6.42 4.20
CA TRP A 71 -7.58 5.53 4.95
C TRP A 71 -8.81 6.24 5.57
N GLN A 72 -9.08 7.49 5.18
CA GLN A 72 -10.15 8.29 5.82
C GLN A 72 -11.53 7.66 5.74
N ARG A 73 -11.83 6.92 4.67
CA ARG A 73 -13.10 6.23 4.52
C ARG A 73 -13.24 5.05 5.49
N GLU A 74 -12.21 4.24 5.58
CA GLU A 74 -12.13 3.10 6.47
C GLU A 74 -12.06 3.55 7.94
N ILE A 75 -11.31 4.61 8.23
CA ILE A 75 -11.26 5.25 9.55
C ILE A 75 -12.66 5.72 9.98
N ALA A 76 -13.38 6.42 9.09
CA ALA A 76 -14.72 6.92 9.40
C ALA A 76 -15.72 5.78 9.69
N ALA A 77 -15.57 4.63 9.02
CA ALA A 77 -16.43 3.46 9.22
C ALA A 77 -16.08 2.65 10.48
N LEU A 78 -14.83 2.73 10.95
CA LEU A 78 -14.32 1.83 12.00
C LEU A 78 -14.09 2.53 13.35
N SER A 79 -13.94 3.86 13.39
CA SER A 79 -13.50 4.60 14.59
C SER A 79 -14.45 4.52 15.79
N ASP A 80 -15.72 4.16 15.58
CA ASP A 80 -16.66 3.93 16.70
C ASP A 80 -16.40 2.60 17.43
N LYS A 81 -15.72 1.63 16.79
CA LYS A 81 -15.55 0.27 17.29
C LYS A 81 -14.10 -0.12 17.55
N TYR A 82 -13.16 0.62 17.01
CA TYR A 82 -11.73 0.30 17.02
C TYR A 82 -10.89 1.48 17.51
N ASP A 83 -9.71 1.15 18.02
CA ASP A 83 -8.67 2.11 18.40
C ASP A 83 -7.67 2.20 17.23
N ILE A 84 -7.65 3.34 16.49
CA ILE A 84 -7.03 3.43 15.17
C ILE A 84 -5.83 4.36 15.18
N TYR A 85 -4.70 3.87 14.69
CA TYR A 85 -3.45 4.58 14.51
C TYR A 85 -3.12 4.64 13.01
N ALA A 86 -3.34 5.79 12.37
CA ALA A 86 -3.07 5.97 10.94
C ALA A 86 -1.74 6.67 10.73
N LEU A 87 -0.84 6.00 10.01
CA LEU A 87 0.55 6.47 9.85
C LEU A 87 0.71 7.39 8.64
N THR A 88 1.72 8.26 8.73
CA THR A 88 2.28 8.99 7.58
C THR A 88 3.80 8.89 7.64
N LEU A 89 4.42 8.41 6.57
CA LEU A 89 5.87 8.24 6.48
C LEU A 89 6.58 9.57 6.21
N PRO A 90 7.88 9.71 6.54
CA PRO A 90 8.63 10.92 6.26
C PRO A 90 8.74 11.21 4.77
N GLY A 91 8.66 12.49 4.42
CA GLY A 91 8.65 12.98 3.05
C GLY A 91 7.29 12.95 2.37
N PHE A 92 6.26 12.35 2.98
CA PHE A 92 4.91 12.29 2.43
C PHE A 92 3.99 13.31 3.10
N ASP A 93 2.97 13.73 2.37
CA ASP A 93 1.92 14.64 2.89
C ASP A 93 2.47 15.91 3.56
N GLY A 94 3.46 16.55 2.95
CA GLY A 94 4.08 17.78 3.45
C GLY A 94 5.07 17.59 4.60
N ARG A 95 5.37 16.34 4.98
CA ARG A 95 6.39 16.07 6.00
C ARG A 95 7.80 16.21 5.45
N PRO A 96 8.78 16.63 6.26
CA PRO A 96 10.19 16.56 5.91
C PRO A 96 10.60 15.12 5.60
N ARG A 97 11.48 14.93 4.63
CA ARG A 97 12.07 13.62 4.35
C ARG A 97 13.09 13.22 5.43
N ASP A 98 13.23 11.93 5.62
CA ASP A 98 14.36 11.34 6.33
C ASP A 98 15.51 11.10 5.35
N THR A 99 16.74 11.41 5.75
CA THR A 99 17.94 11.24 4.93
C THR A 99 18.82 10.07 5.34
N GLY A 100 18.37 9.29 6.34
CA GLY A 100 19.08 8.10 6.82
C GLY A 100 18.98 6.91 5.85
N SER A 101 19.82 5.90 6.09
CA SER A 101 19.74 4.60 5.45
C SER A 101 18.65 3.72 6.10
N ASP A 102 18.43 2.55 5.51
CA ASP A 102 17.64 1.45 6.09
C ASP A 102 16.20 1.85 6.48
N LEU A 103 15.57 2.69 5.65
CA LEU A 103 14.25 3.26 5.91
C LEU A 103 13.19 2.21 6.28
N MET A 104 13.17 1.06 5.59
CA MET A 104 12.16 0.02 5.82
C MET A 104 12.34 -0.62 7.19
N ASP A 105 13.57 -1.00 7.56
CA ASP A 105 13.83 -1.62 8.87
C ASP A 105 13.63 -0.63 10.02
N ARG A 106 14.03 0.63 9.84
CA ARG A 106 13.79 1.68 10.83
C ARG A 106 12.30 1.96 11.03
N ALA A 107 11.54 2.04 9.95
CA ALA A 107 10.08 2.22 10.05
C ALA A 107 9.40 1.01 10.71
N ALA A 108 9.85 -0.22 10.45
CA ALA A 108 9.36 -1.41 11.15
C ALA A 108 9.69 -1.35 12.66
N SER A 109 10.89 -0.91 13.02
CA SER A 109 11.29 -0.71 14.43
C SER A 109 10.47 0.40 15.11
N ASP A 110 10.16 1.48 14.40
CA ASP A 110 9.34 2.58 14.93
C ASP A 110 7.87 2.17 15.13
N ILE A 111 7.36 1.21 14.33
CA ILE A 111 6.04 0.60 14.58
C ILE A 111 6.07 -0.21 15.89
N SER A 112 7.12 -0.99 16.13
CA SER A 112 7.31 -1.70 17.41
C SER A 112 7.42 -0.71 18.58
N GLU A 113 8.16 0.38 18.41
CA GLU A 113 8.25 1.45 19.42
C GLU A 113 6.89 2.12 19.66
N LEU A 114 6.07 2.35 18.65
CA LEU A 114 4.70 2.84 18.80
C LEU A 114 3.87 1.87 19.64
N ILE A 115 3.89 0.59 19.32
CA ILE A 115 3.18 -0.46 20.06
C ILE A 115 3.59 -0.46 21.53
N ARG A 116 4.88 -0.45 21.79
CA ARG A 116 5.45 -0.48 23.15
C ARG A 116 5.13 0.78 23.96
N THR A 117 5.34 1.97 23.39
CA THR A 117 5.21 3.25 24.11
C THR A 117 3.78 3.68 24.37
N ARG A 118 2.84 3.22 23.52
CA ARG A 118 1.41 3.48 23.67
C ARG A 118 0.66 2.32 24.32
N ASN A 119 1.36 1.24 24.74
CA ASN A 119 0.77 0.03 25.30
C ASN A 119 -0.34 -0.54 24.40
N ILE A 120 -0.08 -0.61 23.10
CA ILE A 120 -1.02 -1.14 22.12
C ILE A 120 -0.98 -2.66 22.18
N ASP A 121 -2.11 -3.29 22.50
CA ASP A 121 -2.15 -4.74 22.68
C ASP A 121 -2.43 -5.46 21.37
N HIS A 122 -1.38 -6.03 20.76
CA HIS A 122 -1.45 -6.85 19.54
C HIS A 122 -2.34 -6.25 18.45
N PRO A 123 -1.92 -5.16 17.77
CA PRO A 123 -2.74 -4.50 16.76
C PRO A 123 -2.95 -5.38 15.53
N ILE A 124 -4.06 -5.14 14.83
CA ILE A 124 -4.23 -5.55 13.44
C ILE A 124 -3.49 -4.53 12.60
N ILE A 125 -2.55 -4.96 11.77
CA ILE A 125 -1.78 -4.05 10.91
C ILE A 125 -2.30 -4.18 9.48
N VAL A 126 -2.78 -3.07 8.93
CA VAL A 126 -3.31 -2.96 7.56
C VAL A 126 -2.39 -2.05 6.76
N GLY A 127 -1.81 -2.56 5.68
CA GLY A 127 -0.91 -1.77 4.85
C GLY A 127 -1.23 -1.89 3.36
N HIS A 128 -1.09 -0.80 2.61
CA HIS A 128 -1.25 -0.81 1.16
C HIS A 128 0.09 -0.59 0.47
N SER A 129 0.42 -1.42 -0.53
CA SER A 129 1.60 -1.23 -1.38
C SER A 129 2.89 -1.17 -0.56
N LEU A 130 3.59 -0.02 -0.53
CA LEU A 130 4.72 0.26 0.37
C LEU A 130 4.35 -0.08 1.82
N GLY A 131 3.18 0.36 2.28
CA GLY A 131 2.68 0.05 3.63
C GLY A 131 2.40 -1.43 3.85
N GLY A 132 1.95 -2.15 2.81
CA GLY A 132 1.79 -3.60 2.84
C GLY A 132 3.13 -4.32 2.95
N THR A 133 4.12 -3.88 2.16
CA THR A 133 5.49 -4.39 2.27
C THR A 133 6.08 -4.15 3.67
N LEU A 134 5.84 -2.96 4.23
CA LEU A 134 6.29 -2.63 5.59
C LEU A 134 5.58 -3.47 6.66
N ALA A 135 4.29 -3.76 6.49
CA ALA A 135 3.53 -4.60 7.40
C ALA A 135 4.03 -6.05 7.41
N VAL A 136 4.35 -6.61 6.23
CA VAL A 136 4.96 -7.95 6.12
C VAL A 136 6.36 -7.97 6.74
N LEU A 137 7.22 -6.99 6.41
CA LEU A 137 8.55 -6.85 7.01
C LEU A 137 8.48 -6.71 8.54
N PHE A 138 7.51 -5.94 9.05
CA PHE A 138 7.28 -5.84 10.48
C PHE A 138 6.98 -7.21 11.10
N ALA A 139 6.07 -7.99 10.49
CA ALA A 139 5.74 -9.32 11.01
C ALA A 139 6.89 -10.32 10.95
N GLU A 140 7.83 -10.17 10.01
CA GLU A 140 9.06 -10.96 9.97
C GLU A 140 10.04 -10.62 11.08
N ASN A 141 10.16 -9.32 11.40
CA ASN A 141 11.09 -8.80 12.41
C ASN A 141 10.51 -8.90 13.84
N HIS A 142 9.18 -8.79 13.97
CA HIS A 142 8.43 -8.73 15.22
C HIS A 142 7.28 -9.75 15.24
N PRO A 143 7.56 -11.07 15.20
CA PRO A 143 6.59 -12.13 14.90
C PRO A 143 5.47 -12.29 15.96
N HIS A 144 5.58 -11.64 17.10
CA HIS A 144 4.64 -11.76 18.23
C HIS A 144 4.00 -10.43 18.63
N GLU A 145 4.23 -9.34 17.90
CA GLU A 145 3.74 -8.03 18.30
C GLU A 145 2.43 -7.61 17.62
N ALA A 146 2.00 -8.30 16.56
CA ALA A 146 0.73 -8.06 15.89
C ALA A 146 -0.26 -9.21 16.14
N ARG A 147 -1.54 -8.93 16.01
CA ARG A 147 -2.63 -9.90 15.99
C ARG A 147 -2.80 -10.54 14.62
N SER A 148 -2.72 -9.74 13.58
CA SER A 148 -2.75 -10.17 12.18
C SER A 148 -2.23 -9.08 11.26
N ILE A 149 -1.83 -9.48 10.04
CA ILE A 149 -1.44 -8.59 8.96
C ILE A 149 -2.47 -8.68 7.84
N ILE A 150 -2.90 -7.53 7.33
CA ILE A 150 -3.70 -7.41 6.10
C ILE A 150 -2.90 -6.53 5.15
N ALA A 151 -2.24 -7.14 4.19
CA ALA A 151 -1.53 -6.42 3.15
C ALA A 151 -2.41 -6.28 1.90
N VAL A 152 -2.39 -5.11 1.29
CA VAL A 152 -3.12 -4.81 0.06
C VAL A 152 -2.08 -4.60 -1.02
N GLU A 153 -1.90 -5.60 -1.87
CA GLU A 153 -0.90 -5.66 -2.94
C GLU A 153 0.49 -5.17 -2.49
N GLY A 154 1.00 -5.79 -1.39
CA GLY A 154 2.29 -5.43 -0.78
C GLY A 154 3.19 -6.64 -0.54
N GLY A 155 4.51 -6.42 -0.54
CA GLY A 155 5.51 -7.45 -0.19
C GLY A 155 5.87 -8.44 -1.30
N TYR A 156 5.02 -8.66 -2.30
CA TYR A 156 5.34 -9.55 -3.42
C TYR A 156 6.53 -8.99 -4.23
N PRO A 157 7.61 -9.78 -4.47
CA PRO A 157 8.81 -9.28 -5.12
C PRO A 157 8.59 -8.95 -6.60
N ILE A 158 9.04 -7.79 -7.03
CA ILE A 158 8.90 -7.33 -8.44
C ILE A 158 9.75 -8.13 -9.44
N ALA A 159 10.75 -8.86 -8.96
CA ALA A 159 11.58 -9.79 -9.73
C ALA A 159 12.30 -10.75 -8.80
N SER A 160 12.71 -11.91 -9.33
CA SER A 160 13.30 -13.01 -8.56
C SER A 160 14.76 -12.79 -8.15
N THR A 161 15.51 -11.94 -8.86
CA THR A 161 16.92 -11.67 -8.55
C THR A 161 17.15 -10.22 -8.14
N LEU A 162 18.14 -9.98 -7.27
CA LEU A 162 18.49 -8.63 -6.84
C LEU A 162 18.80 -7.71 -8.03
N ALA A 163 19.62 -8.17 -8.96
CA ALA A 163 19.99 -7.37 -10.14
C ALA A 163 18.76 -6.99 -11.00
N ALA A 164 17.80 -7.90 -11.15
CA ALA A 164 16.56 -7.61 -11.88
C ALA A 164 15.64 -6.65 -11.10
N ARG A 165 15.61 -6.74 -9.77
CA ARG A 165 14.90 -5.77 -8.92
C ARG A 165 15.52 -4.39 -9.03
N GLU A 166 16.84 -4.27 -8.91
CA GLU A 166 17.56 -2.99 -9.06
C GLU A 166 17.34 -2.35 -10.44
N GLN A 167 17.36 -3.16 -11.50
CA GLN A 167 17.08 -2.66 -12.86
C GLN A 167 15.65 -2.11 -12.94
N ARG A 168 14.64 -2.82 -12.43
CA ARG A 168 13.25 -2.36 -12.42
C ARG A 168 13.08 -1.10 -11.58
N VAL A 169 13.68 -1.06 -10.39
CA VAL A 169 13.67 0.11 -9.50
C VAL A 169 14.27 1.33 -10.19
N ASN A 170 15.41 1.19 -10.85
CA ASN A 170 16.03 2.28 -11.58
C ASN A 170 15.11 2.81 -12.69
N ALA A 171 14.48 1.93 -13.46
CA ALA A 171 13.53 2.31 -14.48
C ALA A 171 12.28 3.00 -13.90
N SER A 172 11.73 2.48 -12.81
CA SER A 172 10.52 3.02 -12.16
C SER A 172 10.76 4.36 -11.49
N THR A 173 11.97 4.61 -10.96
CA THR A 173 12.30 5.88 -10.29
C THR A 173 12.78 6.97 -11.23
N ALA A 174 13.33 6.61 -12.39
CA ALA A 174 13.91 7.56 -13.34
C ALA A 174 13.02 8.78 -13.68
N PRO A 175 11.70 8.63 -13.87
CA PRO A 175 10.81 9.75 -14.17
C PRO A 175 10.69 10.79 -13.05
N TYR A 176 11.13 10.48 -11.83
CA TYR A 176 10.94 11.32 -10.63
C TYR A 176 12.24 11.91 -10.09
N VAL A 177 13.40 11.42 -10.56
CA VAL A 177 14.70 11.87 -10.07
C VAL A 177 14.95 13.32 -10.45
N GLY A 178 15.27 14.14 -9.45
CA GLY A 178 15.63 15.55 -9.65
C GLY A 178 14.44 16.48 -9.93
N LEU A 179 13.22 16.00 -9.85
CA LEU A 179 12.04 16.85 -9.99
C LEU A 179 11.84 17.73 -8.75
N ASP A 180 11.31 18.91 -8.99
CA ASP A 180 10.71 19.73 -7.95
C ASP A 180 9.24 19.36 -7.71
N SER A 181 8.64 19.89 -6.64
CA SER A 181 7.25 19.60 -6.29
C SER A 181 6.24 20.05 -7.34
N SER A 182 6.57 21.05 -8.16
CA SER A 182 5.66 21.57 -9.20
C SER A 182 5.54 20.62 -10.38
N ALA A 183 6.63 19.95 -10.77
CA ALA A 183 6.65 18.97 -11.84
C ALA A 183 6.20 17.57 -11.38
N PHE A 184 6.30 17.30 -10.10
CA PHE A 184 6.12 15.95 -9.55
C PHE A 184 4.69 15.41 -9.72
N GLY A 185 3.66 16.20 -9.45
CA GLY A 185 2.26 15.77 -9.63
C GLY A 185 1.98 15.33 -11.06
N THR A 186 2.37 16.13 -12.04
CA THR A 186 2.24 15.81 -13.47
C THR A 186 3.03 14.55 -13.85
N ALA A 187 4.24 14.40 -13.32
CA ALA A 187 5.06 13.21 -13.55
C ALA A 187 4.41 11.95 -12.96
N LEU A 188 3.84 12.03 -11.74
CA LEU A 188 3.08 10.94 -11.15
C LEU A 188 1.86 10.57 -12.00
N ARG A 189 1.08 11.54 -12.43
CA ARG A 189 -0.07 11.32 -13.31
C ARG A 189 0.33 10.56 -14.56
N THR A 190 1.36 11.05 -15.25
CA THR A 190 1.79 10.53 -16.54
C THR A 190 2.43 9.15 -16.45
N ASN A 191 3.22 8.90 -15.41
CA ASN A 191 4.05 7.70 -15.33
C ASN A 191 3.52 6.64 -14.35
N MET A 192 2.51 6.96 -13.52
CA MET A 192 2.00 6.01 -12.53
C MET A 192 0.48 6.03 -12.39
N LEU A 193 -0.15 7.16 -11.99
CA LEU A 193 -1.53 7.18 -11.50
C LEU A 193 -2.53 6.61 -12.51
N GLN A 194 -2.37 6.89 -13.81
CA GLN A 194 -3.23 6.38 -14.87
C GLN A 194 -3.18 4.86 -15.04
N TYR A 195 -2.15 4.19 -14.50
CA TYR A 195 -1.98 2.73 -14.57
C TYR A 195 -2.40 2.03 -13.28
N VAL A 196 -2.50 2.78 -12.18
CA VAL A 196 -2.78 2.23 -10.84
C VAL A 196 -4.17 2.62 -10.32
N ILE A 197 -4.92 3.48 -11.05
CA ILE A 197 -6.28 3.94 -10.73
C ILE A 197 -7.09 3.97 -12.02
N THR A 198 -8.36 3.54 -11.98
CA THR A 198 -9.25 3.52 -13.15
C THR A 198 -10.00 4.84 -13.36
N SER A 199 -10.47 5.46 -12.27
CA SER A 199 -11.30 6.66 -12.29
C SER A 199 -10.48 7.92 -12.53
N LYS A 200 -10.87 8.70 -13.58
CA LYS A 200 -10.23 9.99 -13.83
C LYS A 200 -10.36 10.97 -12.66
N THR A 201 -11.51 11.00 -12.01
CA THR A 201 -11.77 11.87 -10.84
C THR A 201 -10.83 11.51 -9.68
N ASP A 202 -10.60 10.21 -9.45
CA ASP A 202 -9.70 9.75 -8.40
C ASP A 202 -8.25 10.03 -8.77
N ILE A 203 -7.87 9.88 -10.05
CA ILE A 203 -6.55 10.31 -10.56
C ILE A 203 -6.34 11.80 -10.29
N ASP A 204 -7.30 12.67 -10.64
CA ASP A 204 -7.21 14.12 -10.43
C ASP A 204 -7.08 14.48 -8.93
N SER A 205 -7.73 13.73 -8.06
CA SER A 205 -7.67 13.91 -6.61
C SER A 205 -6.33 13.39 -6.05
N MET A 206 -5.89 12.22 -6.48
CA MET A 206 -4.63 11.62 -6.05
C MET A 206 -3.42 12.48 -6.50
N GLU A 207 -3.43 13.00 -7.73
CA GLU A 207 -2.38 13.90 -8.22
C GLU A 207 -2.17 15.10 -7.26
N ARG A 208 -3.27 15.76 -6.85
CA ARG A 208 -3.19 16.91 -5.93
C ARG A 208 -2.68 16.53 -4.54
N LEU A 209 -3.10 15.38 -4.02
CA LEU A 209 -2.70 14.92 -2.69
C LEU A 209 -1.25 14.43 -2.69
N ALA A 210 -0.87 13.64 -3.69
CA ALA A 210 0.47 13.09 -3.83
C ALA A 210 1.53 14.17 -4.10
N ALA A 211 1.16 15.25 -4.82
CA ALA A 211 2.04 16.40 -5.08
C ALA A 211 2.50 17.13 -3.80
N ARG A 212 1.90 16.86 -2.64
CA ARG A 212 2.38 17.36 -1.34
C ARG A 212 3.58 16.61 -0.81
N SER A 213 3.97 15.51 -1.43
CA SER A 213 5.11 14.69 -1.03
C SER A 213 6.41 15.20 -1.67
N ASP A 214 7.53 15.03 -0.96
CA ASP A 214 8.88 15.32 -1.48
C ASP A 214 9.26 14.30 -2.55
N PRO A 215 9.52 14.71 -3.81
CA PRO A 215 9.89 13.79 -4.89
C PRO A 215 11.11 12.93 -4.57
N ALA A 216 12.11 13.50 -3.89
CA ALA A 216 13.31 12.76 -3.50
C ALA A 216 13.00 11.69 -2.45
N ALA A 217 12.09 11.97 -1.51
CA ALA A 217 11.63 10.97 -0.56
C ALA A 217 10.86 9.84 -1.26
N VAL A 218 10.01 10.16 -2.22
CA VAL A 218 9.27 9.15 -3.01
C VAL A 218 10.24 8.22 -3.74
N VAL A 219 11.28 8.76 -4.38
CA VAL A 219 12.34 7.96 -5.02
C VAL A 219 13.06 7.08 -3.98
N GLN A 220 13.39 7.64 -2.82
CA GLN A 220 14.11 6.94 -1.75
C GLN A 220 13.29 5.76 -1.20
N TRP A 221 12.02 5.97 -0.87
CA TRP A 221 11.12 4.93 -0.38
C TRP A 221 10.81 3.87 -1.44
N MET A 222 10.62 4.28 -2.70
CA MET A 222 10.42 3.35 -3.82
C MET A 222 11.62 2.43 -3.97
N ARG A 223 12.84 2.97 -3.91
CA ARG A 223 14.07 2.17 -3.95
C ARG A 223 14.16 1.22 -2.78
N ALA A 224 13.94 1.71 -1.56
CA ALA A 224 14.03 0.90 -0.35
C ALA A 224 13.04 -0.27 -0.35
N ALA A 225 11.80 -0.06 -0.78
CA ALA A 225 10.77 -1.09 -0.78
C ALA A 225 10.89 -2.10 -1.93
N LEU A 226 11.10 -1.60 -3.17
CA LEU A 226 11.07 -2.47 -4.35
C LEU A 226 12.32 -3.35 -4.53
N VAL A 227 13.44 -2.99 -3.88
CA VAL A 227 14.63 -3.84 -3.88
C VAL A 227 14.51 -5.02 -2.93
N LEU A 228 13.62 -4.94 -1.93
CA LEU A 228 13.43 -6.01 -0.95
C LEU A 228 12.93 -7.30 -1.59
N ASP A 229 13.33 -8.40 -0.99
CA ASP A 229 12.79 -9.73 -1.21
C ASP A 229 12.52 -10.38 0.15
N LEU A 230 11.26 -10.41 0.51
CA LEU A 230 10.81 -10.95 1.79
C LEU A 230 10.64 -12.48 1.75
N THR A 231 10.72 -13.09 0.55
CA THR A 231 10.40 -14.51 0.32
C THR A 231 11.14 -15.44 1.26
N THR A 232 12.44 -15.21 1.45
CA THR A 232 13.29 -16.11 2.28
C THR A 232 13.01 -15.99 3.78
N ARG A 233 12.31 -14.95 4.21
CA ARG A 233 12.03 -14.65 5.62
C ARG A 233 10.58 -14.83 6.01
N LEU A 234 9.67 -15.08 5.04
CA LEU A 234 8.23 -15.29 5.28
C LEU A 234 7.95 -16.40 6.31
N GLN A 235 8.83 -17.37 6.43
CA GLN A 235 8.75 -18.40 7.47
C GLN A 235 8.82 -17.86 8.90
N ASN A 236 9.27 -16.61 9.09
CA ASN A 236 9.30 -15.95 10.40
C ASN A 236 7.94 -15.34 10.77
N VAL A 237 7.05 -15.13 9.81
CA VAL A 237 5.70 -14.61 10.06
C VAL A 237 4.90 -15.65 10.84
N ARG A 238 4.51 -15.32 12.08
CA ARG A 238 3.81 -16.23 13.02
C ARG A 238 2.31 -15.90 13.17
N VAL A 239 1.90 -14.74 12.67
CA VAL A 239 0.53 -14.25 12.75
C VAL A 239 -0.22 -14.50 11.44
N PRO A 240 -1.56 -14.54 11.44
CA PRO A 240 -2.33 -14.62 10.21
C PRO A 240 -1.99 -13.49 9.25
N LEU A 241 -1.75 -13.81 7.98
CA LEU A 241 -1.47 -12.86 6.91
C LEU A 241 -2.51 -12.99 5.80
N THR A 242 -3.20 -11.91 5.49
CA THR A 242 -4.11 -11.84 4.34
C THR A 242 -3.54 -10.87 3.31
N GLU A 243 -3.41 -11.35 2.06
CA GLU A 243 -3.19 -10.47 0.91
C GLU A 243 -4.51 -10.18 0.21
N ILE A 244 -4.84 -8.91 0.03
CA ILE A 244 -5.94 -8.45 -0.83
C ILE A 244 -5.29 -7.98 -2.14
N VAL A 245 -5.57 -8.69 -3.22
CA VAL A 245 -4.86 -8.53 -4.49
C VAL A 245 -5.83 -8.09 -5.59
N PRO A 246 -5.65 -6.90 -6.19
CA PRO A 246 -6.45 -6.47 -7.34
C PRO A 246 -6.07 -7.24 -8.60
N PHE A 247 -6.99 -7.27 -9.56
CA PHE A 247 -6.72 -7.73 -10.93
C PHE A 247 -7.44 -6.85 -11.95
N ASP A 248 -6.71 -6.39 -12.96
CA ASP A 248 -7.23 -5.69 -14.13
C ASP A 248 -6.68 -6.35 -15.41
N SER A 249 -7.56 -6.96 -16.20
CA SER A 249 -7.18 -7.67 -17.43
C SER A 249 -6.50 -6.77 -18.48
N THR A 250 -6.56 -5.46 -18.33
CA THR A 250 -5.91 -4.49 -19.22
C THR A 250 -4.50 -4.09 -18.79
N ILE A 251 -4.12 -4.35 -17.52
CA ILE A 251 -2.84 -3.93 -16.94
C ILE A 251 -1.99 -5.12 -16.50
N ASP A 252 -2.56 -6.08 -15.78
CA ASP A 252 -1.82 -7.19 -15.17
C ASP A 252 -1.06 -8.07 -16.17
N PRO A 253 -1.54 -8.32 -17.41
CA PRO A 253 -0.74 -9.07 -18.41
C PRO A 253 0.61 -8.41 -18.73
N TYR A 254 0.70 -7.08 -18.71
CA TYR A 254 1.96 -6.36 -18.91
C TYR A 254 2.88 -6.42 -17.69
N GLN A 255 2.34 -6.74 -16.51
CA GLN A 255 3.08 -6.98 -15.29
C GLN A 255 3.53 -8.45 -15.13
N GLY A 256 3.13 -9.32 -16.07
CA GLY A 256 3.50 -10.74 -16.11
C GLY A 256 2.42 -11.69 -15.62
N PHE A 257 1.21 -11.21 -15.35
CA PHE A 257 0.08 -12.04 -14.89
C PHE A 257 -0.96 -12.17 -16.01
N ALA A 258 -0.92 -13.27 -16.74
CA ALA A 258 -1.80 -13.52 -17.91
C ALA A 258 -3.29 -13.60 -17.55
N SER A 259 -3.64 -13.88 -16.29
CA SER A 259 -5.01 -13.97 -15.80
C SER A 259 -5.04 -13.75 -14.27
N GLU A 260 -6.24 -13.49 -13.75
CA GLU A 260 -6.50 -13.43 -12.31
C GLU A 260 -6.04 -14.72 -11.60
N ALA A 261 -6.38 -15.88 -12.15
CA ALA A 261 -5.97 -17.17 -11.62
C ALA A 261 -4.43 -17.33 -11.57
N ALA A 262 -3.71 -16.82 -12.58
CA ALA A 262 -2.26 -16.84 -12.59
C ALA A 262 -1.67 -15.91 -11.50
N LYS A 263 -2.22 -14.71 -11.32
CA LYS A 263 -1.82 -13.79 -10.27
C LYS A 263 -2.11 -14.38 -8.89
N HIS A 264 -3.30 -14.92 -8.68
CA HIS A 264 -3.68 -15.60 -7.44
C HIS A 264 -2.72 -16.76 -7.09
N ALA A 265 -2.44 -17.64 -8.06
CA ALA A 265 -1.51 -18.74 -7.86
C ALA A 265 -0.10 -18.29 -7.51
N ALA A 266 0.37 -17.19 -8.11
CA ALA A 266 1.69 -16.62 -7.80
C ALA A 266 1.77 -16.12 -6.34
N TYR A 267 0.75 -15.41 -5.86
CA TYR A 267 0.69 -14.95 -4.46
C TYR A 267 0.56 -16.12 -3.48
N LEU A 268 -0.27 -17.15 -3.78
CA LEU A 268 -0.34 -18.36 -2.97
C LEU A 268 1.01 -19.08 -2.90
N THR A 269 1.73 -19.18 -4.01
CA THR A 269 3.07 -19.78 -4.05
C THR A 269 4.05 -18.96 -3.20
N TRP A 270 4.02 -17.64 -3.31
CA TRP A 270 4.87 -16.77 -2.50
C TRP A 270 4.62 -16.94 -1.00
N LEU A 271 3.35 -17.08 -0.59
CA LEU A 271 2.96 -17.24 0.82
C LEU A 271 3.03 -18.68 1.35
N THR A 272 3.56 -19.63 0.59
CA THR A 272 3.57 -21.08 0.98
C THR A 272 4.16 -21.33 2.36
N HIS A 273 5.12 -20.52 2.81
CA HIS A 273 5.79 -20.68 4.11
C HIS A 273 5.10 -19.97 5.27
N VAL A 274 4.01 -19.23 5.02
CA VAL A 274 3.21 -18.59 6.06
C VAL A 274 2.05 -19.52 6.43
N GLN A 275 2.06 -20.06 7.63
CA GLN A 275 1.12 -21.11 8.08
C GLN A 275 -0.36 -20.70 7.97
N ASN A 276 -0.67 -19.46 8.30
CA ASN A 276 -2.04 -18.93 8.31
C ASN A 276 -2.18 -17.80 7.28
N SER A 277 -1.94 -18.11 6.02
CA SER A 277 -2.08 -17.12 4.94
C SER A 277 -3.36 -17.30 4.15
N SER A 278 -3.82 -16.21 3.55
CA SER A 278 -4.92 -16.20 2.59
C SER A 278 -4.70 -15.11 1.54
N VAL A 279 -5.09 -15.41 0.31
CA VAL A 279 -5.09 -14.47 -0.82
C VAL A 279 -6.53 -14.25 -1.28
N ILE A 280 -6.95 -13.00 -1.38
CA ILE A 280 -8.30 -12.63 -1.81
C ILE A 280 -8.18 -11.70 -3.00
N MET A 281 -8.71 -12.14 -4.14
CA MET A 281 -8.71 -11.36 -5.37
C MET A 281 -9.90 -10.38 -5.40
N ILE A 282 -9.66 -9.19 -5.96
CA ILE A 282 -10.71 -8.24 -6.33
C ILE A 282 -10.50 -7.90 -7.81
N ASP A 283 -11.40 -8.41 -8.65
CA ASP A 283 -11.37 -8.18 -10.08
C ASP A 283 -11.83 -6.76 -10.46
N HIS A 284 -11.56 -6.36 -11.70
CA HIS A 284 -11.88 -5.03 -12.24
C HIS A 284 -11.31 -3.88 -11.40
N SER A 285 -10.14 -4.08 -10.81
CA SER A 285 -9.45 -3.09 -10.01
C SER A 285 -7.96 -3.09 -10.28
N ARG A 286 -7.38 -1.91 -10.22
CA ARG A 286 -5.94 -1.68 -10.26
C ARG A 286 -5.39 -1.54 -8.86
N HIS A 287 -4.16 -1.11 -8.76
CA HIS A 287 -3.39 -1.05 -7.51
C HIS A 287 -4.11 -0.34 -6.34
N PHE A 288 -4.82 0.77 -6.61
CA PHE A 288 -5.65 1.44 -5.59
C PHE A 288 -7.05 0.83 -5.52
N VAL A 289 -7.12 -0.43 -5.13
CA VAL A 289 -8.35 -1.23 -5.09
C VAL A 289 -9.47 -0.57 -4.25
N MET A 290 -9.11 0.17 -3.19
CA MET A 290 -10.05 0.92 -2.35
C MET A 290 -10.73 2.08 -3.07
N LEU A 291 -10.14 2.57 -4.16
CA LEU A 291 -10.72 3.58 -5.04
C LEU A 291 -11.53 2.95 -6.17
N ASP A 292 -11.00 1.89 -6.79
CA ASP A 292 -11.60 1.28 -7.97
C ASP A 292 -12.81 0.39 -7.61
N GLN A 293 -12.75 -0.37 -6.51
CA GLN A 293 -13.79 -1.29 -6.05
C GLN A 293 -14.11 -1.08 -4.55
N PRO A 294 -14.53 0.14 -4.15
CA PRO A 294 -14.65 0.53 -2.74
C PRO A 294 -15.55 -0.41 -1.91
N ALA A 295 -16.72 -0.77 -2.44
CA ALA A 295 -17.67 -1.61 -1.70
C ALA A 295 -17.17 -3.07 -1.52
N ALA A 296 -16.46 -3.61 -2.52
CA ALA A 296 -15.88 -4.94 -2.44
C ALA A 296 -14.70 -4.94 -1.46
N PHE A 297 -13.85 -3.91 -1.53
CA PHE A 297 -12.73 -3.73 -0.64
C PHE A 297 -13.17 -3.62 0.82
N ASP A 298 -14.10 -2.74 1.14
CA ASP A 298 -14.61 -2.56 2.51
C ASP A 298 -15.19 -3.85 3.08
N ARG A 299 -16.04 -4.52 2.32
CA ARG A 299 -16.63 -5.79 2.76
C ARG A 299 -15.56 -6.82 3.12
N ILE A 300 -14.50 -6.93 2.32
CA ILE A 300 -13.41 -7.87 2.57
C ILE A 300 -12.56 -7.41 3.75
N LEU A 301 -12.13 -6.15 3.75
CA LEU A 301 -11.28 -5.60 4.81
C LEU A 301 -11.97 -5.71 6.18
N PHE A 302 -13.23 -5.27 6.28
CA PHE A 302 -13.96 -5.29 7.56
C PHE A 302 -14.22 -6.70 8.05
N ALA A 303 -14.55 -7.65 7.17
CA ALA A 303 -14.67 -9.06 7.54
C ALA A 303 -13.34 -9.66 8.05
N ARG A 304 -12.19 -9.24 7.48
CA ARG A 304 -10.88 -9.70 7.97
C ARG A 304 -10.49 -9.08 9.30
N ILE A 305 -10.79 -7.82 9.51
CA ILE A 305 -10.61 -7.13 10.80
C ILE A 305 -11.46 -7.79 11.88
N GLU A 306 -12.76 -8.01 11.61
CA GLU A 306 -13.68 -8.66 12.54
C GLU A 306 -13.22 -10.09 12.90
N ARG A 307 -12.82 -10.87 11.90
CA ARG A 307 -12.27 -12.21 12.14
C ARG A 307 -11.02 -12.18 13.02
N ALA A 308 -10.10 -11.24 12.77
CA ALA A 308 -8.91 -11.09 13.58
C ALA A 308 -9.25 -10.70 15.04
N THR A 309 -10.29 -9.90 15.25
CA THR A 309 -10.77 -9.51 16.58
C THR A 309 -11.33 -10.71 17.38
N THR A 310 -11.97 -11.66 16.71
CA THR A 310 -12.63 -12.80 17.38
C THR A 310 -11.70 -13.99 17.65
N LEU A 311 -10.51 -14.04 17.08
CA LEU A 311 -9.55 -15.14 17.24
C LEU A 311 -8.66 -15.01 18.49
N TYR A 312 -8.76 -13.92 19.22
CA TYR A 312 -8.08 -13.57 20.46
C TYR A 312 -9.14 -13.24 21.53
#